data_8cf30fc75d4fff020196991dd81fde17
#
_entry.id   8cf30fc75d4fff020196991dd81fde17
#
_cell.length_a   1.000
_cell.length_b   1.000
_cell.length_c   1.000
_cell.angle_alpha   90.00
_cell.angle_beta   90.00
_cell.angle_gamma   90.00
#
_symmetry.space_group_name_H-M   'P 1'
#
loop_
_entity.id
_entity.type
_entity.pdbx_description
1 polymer ?
#
loop_
_entity_poly.entity_id
_entity_poly.type
_entity_poly.pdbx_seq_one_letter_code
_entity_poly.pdbx_strand_id
1 'polypeptide(L)'
;KYVSTSERAATWEIKNVLVQEKPNGNYWDVCLFKEVAEGDAAQAMGRAAASIPNASRLYVYNGTAWSEYENADARVAVVDPTVYASLGTDVITSPETVLPVFLSRTYPYAVEGDRAAVIYNKKADTPAVSEFTYSGVWTETSTSVPTTVTFAKEADGISANTSVYLSETFLGSDGGFTIQNVSLGGLSYVWSNTALYGWKASAFSNNTNNTTESWIVSPAINFKKAVAPVMTFDEAHRYLNGAAPTKYFGVMISTDYKGDVTTSTWTTLEVPVWSTGETWDFVNIGTIDLSAYNGKTVYVAFKYSSDSDAAATWEVKNLKIYEEGTEE
;
A
#
# COMPACT_ATOMS: atom_id res chain seq x y z
N LYS A 1 18.75 -12.60 5.67
CA LYS A 1 19.91 -12.43 6.58
C LYS A 1 21.08 -12.02 5.70
N TYR A 2 21.42 -10.73 5.68
CA TYR A 2 22.54 -10.23 4.88
C TYR A 2 23.82 -10.33 5.71
N VAL A 3 24.86 -10.86 5.11
CA VAL A 3 26.19 -10.90 5.71
C VAL A 3 27.06 -9.98 4.86
N SER A 4 27.52 -8.88 5.43
CA SER A 4 28.54 -8.05 4.79
C SER A 4 29.84 -8.83 4.75
N THR A 5 30.47 -8.93 3.59
CA THR A 5 31.80 -9.54 3.42
C THR A 5 32.92 -8.49 3.55
N SER A 6 32.56 -7.22 3.79
CA SER A 6 33.52 -6.15 4.06
C SER A 6 33.79 -6.02 5.55
N GLU A 7 35.02 -5.74 5.95
CA GLU A 7 35.39 -5.45 7.35
C GLU A 7 34.84 -4.10 7.86
N ARG A 8 34.09 -3.38 7.01
CA ARG A 8 33.43 -2.10 7.35
C ARG A 8 31.95 -2.30 7.49
N ALA A 9 31.35 -1.66 8.49
CA ALA A 9 29.91 -1.58 8.63
C ALA A 9 29.29 -0.95 7.38
N ALA A 10 28.37 -1.66 6.73
CA ALA A 10 27.66 -1.15 5.56
C ALA A 10 26.20 -0.87 5.96
N THR A 11 25.73 0.31 5.62
CA THR A 11 24.32 0.69 5.78
C THR A 11 23.61 0.42 4.46
N TRP A 12 22.56 -0.40 4.50
CA TRP A 12 21.73 -0.73 3.33
C TRP A 12 20.46 0.12 3.35
N GLU A 13 20.21 0.84 2.29
CA GLU A 13 18.95 1.54 2.06
C GLU A 13 18.10 0.71 1.11
N ILE A 14 16.91 0.27 1.55
CA ILE A 14 15.95 -0.40 0.69
C ILE A 14 15.12 0.70 0.02
N LYS A 15 15.29 0.86 -1.29
CA LYS A 15 14.45 1.75 -2.10
C LYS A 15 13.50 0.92 -2.93
N ASN A 16 12.22 1.16 -2.77
CA ASN A 16 11.15 0.60 -3.58
C ASN A 16 11.08 -0.93 -3.55
N VAL A 17 10.10 -1.44 -2.83
CA VAL A 17 9.67 -2.83 -2.92
C VAL A 17 8.44 -2.87 -3.81
N LEU A 18 8.50 -3.63 -4.90
CA LEU A 18 7.40 -3.83 -5.82
C LEU A 18 6.90 -5.26 -5.67
N VAL A 19 5.64 -5.41 -5.27
CA VAL A 19 4.97 -6.72 -5.22
C VAL A 19 4.06 -6.83 -6.44
N GLN A 20 4.24 -7.87 -7.25
CA GLN A 20 3.42 -8.14 -8.42
C GLN A 20 2.80 -9.53 -8.32
N GLU A 21 1.51 -9.64 -8.62
CA GLU A 21 0.83 -10.91 -8.71
C GLU A 21 1.15 -11.61 -10.03
N LYS A 22 1.58 -12.87 -9.95
CA LYS A 22 1.72 -13.73 -11.12
C LYS A 22 0.38 -14.32 -11.54
N PRO A 23 0.20 -14.68 -12.83
CA PRO A 23 -1.02 -15.33 -13.32
C PRO A 23 -1.40 -16.63 -12.61
N ASN A 24 -0.47 -17.27 -11.91
CA ASN A 24 -0.68 -18.50 -11.12
C ASN A 24 -0.83 -18.23 -9.61
N GLY A 25 -1.06 -16.98 -9.19
CA GLY A 25 -1.22 -16.60 -7.78
C GLY A 25 0.07 -16.44 -6.99
N ASN A 26 1.23 -16.51 -7.62
CA ASN A 26 2.51 -16.18 -6.97
C ASN A 26 2.77 -14.67 -7.07
N TYR A 27 3.46 -14.13 -6.08
CA TYR A 27 3.82 -12.72 -6.01
C TYR A 27 5.31 -12.54 -6.31
N TRP A 28 5.64 -11.44 -6.98
CA TRP A 28 7.00 -10.98 -7.19
C TRP A 28 7.28 -9.79 -6.29
N ASP A 29 8.45 -9.79 -5.67
CA ASP A 29 8.95 -8.66 -4.89
C ASP A 29 10.31 -8.24 -5.43
N VAL A 30 10.45 -6.95 -5.75
CA VAL A 30 11.70 -6.36 -6.21
C VAL A 30 12.27 -5.48 -5.13
N CYS A 31 13.35 -5.93 -4.50
CA CYS A 31 14.10 -5.13 -3.55
C CYS A 31 15.32 -4.50 -4.24
N LEU A 32 15.34 -3.17 -4.31
CA LEU A 32 16.51 -2.42 -4.75
C LEU A 32 17.30 -1.97 -3.52
N PHE A 33 18.53 -2.44 -3.40
CA PHE A 33 19.43 -2.09 -2.31
C PHE A 33 20.50 -1.12 -2.80
N LYS A 34 20.72 -0.07 -2.04
CA LYS A 34 21.86 0.82 -2.22
C LYS A 34 22.78 0.67 -1.01
N GLU A 35 24.03 0.25 -1.23
CA GLU A 35 25.04 0.29 -0.20
C GLU A 35 25.53 1.73 -0.03
N VAL A 36 25.41 2.28 1.17
CA VAL A 36 25.95 3.58 1.54
C VAL A 36 27.18 3.34 2.39
N ALA A 37 28.38 3.66 1.86
CA ALA A 37 29.60 3.57 2.64
C ALA A 37 29.61 4.61 3.76
N GLU A 38 29.98 4.19 4.96
CA GLU A 38 30.18 5.10 6.09
C GLU A 38 31.27 6.13 5.75
N GLY A 39 30.93 7.40 5.71
CA GLY A 39 31.84 8.51 5.39
C GLY A 39 31.37 9.40 4.24
N ASP A 40 30.48 8.94 3.39
CA ASP A 40 30.02 9.72 2.22
C ASP A 40 28.86 10.69 2.56
N ALA A 41 28.21 10.53 3.69
CA ALA A 41 27.14 11.43 4.15
C ALA A 41 27.64 12.87 4.42
N ALA A 42 28.93 13.06 4.69
CA ALA A 42 29.54 14.37 4.94
C ALA A 42 30.08 15.07 3.66
N GLN A 43 30.19 14.37 2.53
CA GLN A 43 30.73 14.93 1.28
C GLN A 43 29.66 15.19 0.20
N ALA A 44 28.38 14.95 0.47
CA ALA A 44 27.27 15.19 -0.47
C ALA A 44 26.97 16.66 -0.75
N MET A 45 27.74 17.56 -0.21
CA MET A 45 27.69 18.99 -0.52
C MET A 45 28.84 19.38 -1.47
N GLY A 46 28.81 18.94 -2.73
CA GLY A 46 29.58 19.59 -3.77
C GLY A 46 30.46 18.76 -4.69
N ARG A 47 30.31 17.43 -4.80
CA ARG A 47 30.95 16.64 -5.88
C ARG A 47 29.95 15.65 -6.48
N ALA A 48 30.06 15.46 -7.81
CA ALA A 48 29.32 14.41 -8.51
C ALA A 48 29.54 13.08 -7.78
N ALA A 49 28.45 12.50 -7.28
CA ALA A 49 28.47 11.25 -6.56
C ALA A 49 29.11 10.18 -7.45
N ALA A 50 30.20 9.57 -6.99
CA ALA A 50 30.67 8.33 -7.56
C ALA A 50 29.48 7.34 -7.54
N SER A 51 29.23 6.68 -8.67
CA SER A 51 28.12 5.73 -8.77
C SER A 51 28.31 4.64 -7.73
N ILE A 52 27.52 4.69 -6.67
CA ILE A 52 27.48 3.62 -5.69
C ILE A 52 26.86 2.41 -6.38
N PRO A 53 27.50 1.25 -6.39
CA PRO A 53 26.95 0.08 -7.05
C PRO A 53 25.61 -0.29 -6.39
N ASN A 54 24.54 -0.29 -7.17
CA ASN A 54 23.24 -0.77 -6.74
C ASN A 54 23.21 -2.28 -6.94
N ALA A 55 22.89 -3.04 -5.90
CA ALA A 55 22.56 -4.45 -6.02
C ALA A 55 21.06 -4.61 -6.09
N SER A 56 20.59 -5.44 -7.01
CA SER A 56 19.17 -5.78 -7.15
C SER A 56 18.98 -7.27 -6.91
N ARG A 57 17.94 -7.64 -6.18
CA ARG A 57 17.52 -9.01 -5.97
C ARG A 57 16.05 -9.13 -6.27
N LEU A 58 15.66 -10.22 -6.89
CA LEU A 58 14.27 -10.52 -7.19
C LEU A 58 13.82 -11.70 -6.33
N TYR A 59 12.70 -11.55 -5.62
CA TYR A 59 12.12 -12.58 -4.78
C TYR A 59 10.76 -12.99 -5.32
N VAL A 60 10.39 -14.25 -5.13
CA VAL A 60 9.09 -14.82 -5.51
C VAL A 60 8.43 -15.39 -4.27
N TYR A 61 7.18 -15.02 -4.06
CA TYR A 61 6.33 -15.61 -3.04
C TYR A 61 5.59 -16.83 -3.63
N ASN A 62 5.74 -17.99 -2.99
CA ASN A 62 5.13 -19.25 -3.46
C ASN A 62 3.77 -19.57 -2.80
N GLY A 63 3.17 -18.58 -2.11
CA GLY A 63 1.95 -18.76 -1.32
C GLY A 63 2.21 -19.07 0.16
N THR A 64 3.45 -19.38 0.55
CA THR A 64 3.82 -19.73 1.93
C THR A 64 5.08 -19.00 2.40
N ALA A 65 6.07 -18.84 1.53
CA ALA A 65 7.35 -18.22 1.85
C ALA A 65 7.91 -17.45 0.65
N TRP A 66 8.75 -16.45 0.94
CA TRP A 66 9.55 -15.75 -0.04
C TRP A 66 10.85 -16.53 -0.30
N SER A 67 11.20 -16.69 -1.56
CA SER A 67 12.50 -17.24 -1.98
C SER A 67 13.12 -16.33 -3.03
N GLU A 68 14.45 -16.28 -3.08
CA GLU A 68 15.14 -15.58 -4.16
C GLU A 68 14.74 -16.20 -5.51
N TYR A 69 14.48 -15.36 -6.51
CA TYR A 69 14.18 -15.79 -7.85
C TYR A 69 15.47 -16.25 -8.51
N GLU A 70 15.86 -17.45 -8.19
CA GLU A 70 16.91 -18.18 -8.88
C GLU A 70 16.26 -19.41 -9.51
N ASN A 71 16.06 -19.35 -10.80
CA ASN A 71 15.75 -20.52 -11.58
C ASN A 71 16.91 -20.75 -12.54
N ALA A 72 17.41 -21.95 -12.64
CA ALA A 72 18.47 -22.32 -13.58
C ALA A 72 18.13 -21.90 -15.03
N ASP A 73 16.84 -21.80 -15.33
CA ASP A 73 16.29 -21.48 -16.65
C ASP A 73 15.79 -20.04 -16.78
N ALA A 74 15.92 -19.22 -15.73
CA ALA A 74 15.42 -17.84 -15.76
C ALA A 74 16.49 -16.86 -15.25
N ARG A 75 16.83 -15.89 -16.08
CA ARG A 75 17.83 -14.86 -15.82
C ARG A 75 17.17 -13.60 -15.29
N VAL A 76 17.83 -12.89 -14.39
CA VAL A 76 17.39 -11.56 -13.93
C VAL A 76 18.29 -10.51 -14.57
N ALA A 77 17.68 -9.57 -15.28
CA ALA A 77 18.37 -8.44 -15.89
C ALA A 77 17.83 -7.13 -15.30
N VAL A 78 18.71 -6.16 -15.11
CA VAL A 78 18.35 -4.81 -14.68
C VAL A 78 18.70 -3.86 -15.81
N VAL A 79 17.76 -2.98 -16.17
CA VAL A 79 18.02 -1.97 -17.20
C VAL A 79 19.01 -0.94 -16.66
N ASP A 80 20.18 -0.88 -17.28
CA ASP A 80 21.26 0.02 -16.89
C ASP A 80 20.91 1.49 -17.20
N PRO A 81 21.38 2.47 -16.38
CA PRO A 81 21.20 3.90 -16.63
C PRO A 81 21.63 4.36 -18.03
N THR A 82 22.63 3.71 -18.64
CA THR A 82 23.06 4.04 -20.00
C THR A 82 22.02 3.71 -21.07
N VAL A 83 21.16 2.71 -20.81
CA VAL A 83 20.04 2.37 -21.69
C VAL A 83 19.01 3.49 -21.65
N TYR A 84 18.64 3.97 -20.47
CA TYR A 84 17.73 5.12 -20.31
C TYR A 84 18.29 6.37 -20.99
N ALA A 85 19.57 6.66 -20.79
CA ALA A 85 20.24 7.78 -21.45
C ALA A 85 20.17 7.66 -22.99
N SER A 86 20.35 6.45 -23.53
CA SER A 86 20.24 6.20 -24.98
C SER A 86 18.82 6.35 -25.52
N LEU A 87 17.80 6.14 -24.68
CA LEU A 87 16.39 6.32 -25.01
C LEU A 87 15.92 7.78 -24.83
N GLY A 88 16.76 8.64 -24.20
CA GLY A 88 16.42 10.03 -23.89
C GLY A 88 15.30 10.16 -22.84
N THR A 89 15.17 9.17 -21.95
CA THR A 89 14.13 9.13 -20.91
C THR A 89 14.62 8.35 -19.69
N ASP A 90 14.03 8.62 -18.52
CA ASP A 90 14.34 7.92 -17.28
C ASP A 90 13.36 6.75 -17.00
N VAL A 91 12.41 6.51 -17.91
CA VAL A 91 11.35 5.53 -17.74
C VAL A 91 11.08 4.76 -19.03
N ILE A 92 10.61 3.54 -18.92
CA ILE A 92 10.14 2.71 -20.05
C ILE A 92 8.62 2.51 -19.90
N THR A 93 7.87 3.21 -20.73
CA THR A 93 6.40 3.14 -20.73
C THR A 93 5.84 2.03 -21.62
N SER A 94 6.64 1.51 -22.54
CA SER A 94 6.29 0.45 -23.49
C SER A 94 7.30 -0.71 -23.36
N PRO A 95 7.27 -1.47 -22.27
CA PRO A 95 8.23 -2.55 -22.02
C PRO A 95 8.19 -3.64 -23.08
N GLU A 96 7.01 -3.94 -23.63
CA GLU A 96 6.80 -4.91 -24.71
C GLU A 96 7.57 -4.60 -26.00
N THR A 97 7.93 -3.34 -26.20
CA THR A 97 8.68 -2.89 -27.38
C THR A 97 10.17 -2.74 -27.10
N VAL A 98 10.52 -2.18 -25.95
CA VAL A 98 11.89 -1.81 -25.60
C VAL A 98 12.68 -2.98 -25.03
N LEU A 99 12.07 -3.74 -24.11
CA LEU A 99 12.76 -4.79 -23.36
C LEU A 99 13.14 -6.02 -24.21
N PRO A 100 12.41 -6.43 -25.24
CA PRO A 100 12.88 -7.47 -26.15
C PRO A 100 14.19 -7.11 -26.87
N VAL A 101 14.35 -5.84 -27.26
CA VAL A 101 15.60 -5.35 -27.88
C VAL A 101 16.75 -5.33 -26.88
N PHE A 102 16.48 -4.87 -25.66
CA PHE A 102 17.43 -4.92 -24.54
C PHE A 102 17.88 -6.35 -24.25
N LEU A 103 16.95 -7.30 -24.13
CA LEU A 103 17.24 -8.70 -23.86
C LEU A 103 18.02 -9.37 -24.99
N SER A 104 17.71 -9.06 -26.25
CA SER A 104 18.45 -9.59 -27.40
C SER A 104 19.92 -9.13 -27.41
N ARG A 105 20.20 -7.94 -26.90
CA ARG A 105 21.58 -7.45 -26.74
C ARG A 105 22.28 -8.03 -25.52
N THR A 106 21.53 -8.20 -24.43
CA THR A 106 22.05 -8.75 -23.16
C THR A 106 22.34 -10.25 -23.26
N TYR A 107 21.46 -10.97 -23.98
CA TYR A 107 21.53 -12.42 -24.15
C TYR A 107 21.52 -12.83 -25.63
N PRO A 108 22.62 -12.54 -26.37
CA PRO A 108 22.67 -12.77 -27.82
C PRO A 108 22.64 -14.27 -28.22
N TYR A 109 22.86 -15.16 -27.25
CA TYR A 109 22.87 -16.61 -27.46
C TYR A 109 21.66 -17.29 -26.75
N ALA A 110 20.54 -16.58 -26.62
CA ALA A 110 19.32 -17.14 -26.08
C ALA A 110 18.80 -18.28 -26.97
N VAL A 111 18.33 -19.36 -26.34
CA VAL A 111 17.77 -20.53 -27.02
C VAL A 111 16.27 -20.64 -26.70
N GLU A 112 15.56 -21.42 -27.50
CA GLU A 112 14.12 -21.68 -27.35
C GLU A 112 13.79 -22.12 -25.92
N GLY A 113 12.83 -21.43 -25.30
CA GLY A 113 12.41 -21.69 -23.93
C GLY A 113 13.18 -20.94 -22.83
N ASP A 114 14.27 -20.22 -23.17
CA ASP A 114 14.96 -19.35 -22.21
C ASP A 114 14.00 -18.32 -21.64
N ARG A 115 14.12 -18.03 -20.34
CA ARG A 115 13.30 -17.09 -19.61
C ARG A 115 14.15 -15.99 -18.99
N ALA A 116 13.62 -14.76 -18.96
CA ALA A 116 14.26 -13.65 -18.30
C ALA A 116 13.23 -12.76 -17.59
N ALA A 117 13.55 -12.33 -16.38
CA ALA A 117 12.84 -11.27 -15.68
C ALA A 117 13.64 -9.99 -15.80
N VAL A 118 13.03 -8.89 -16.22
CA VAL A 118 13.69 -7.60 -16.40
C VAL A 118 13.14 -6.59 -15.42
N ILE A 119 14.03 -6.00 -14.63
CA ILE A 119 13.75 -4.91 -13.72
C ILE A 119 14.00 -3.59 -14.44
N TYR A 120 13.01 -2.70 -14.48
CA TYR A 120 13.08 -1.41 -15.15
C TYR A 120 12.24 -0.35 -14.45
N ASN A 121 12.46 0.93 -14.72
CA ASN A 121 11.61 2.02 -14.22
C ASN A 121 10.41 2.24 -15.16
N LYS A 122 9.21 1.99 -14.68
CA LYS A 122 7.96 2.25 -15.41
C LYS A 122 7.51 3.71 -15.29
N LYS A 123 7.82 4.32 -14.13
CA LYS A 123 7.67 5.75 -13.83
C LYS A 123 8.92 6.19 -13.08
N ALA A 124 9.12 7.50 -12.95
CA ALA A 124 10.19 8.03 -12.11
C ALA A 124 10.09 7.40 -10.70
N ASP A 125 11.22 6.84 -10.23
CA ASP A 125 11.35 6.16 -8.94
C ASP A 125 10.36 5.00 -8.68
N THR A 126 9.75 4.46 -9.73
CA THR A 126 8.84 3.31 -9.62
C THR A 126 9.36 2.15 -10.46
N PRO A 127 10.09 1.19 -9.88
CA PRO A 127 10.53 0.01 -10.60
C PRO A 127 9.34 -0.89 -10.96
N ALA A 128 9.49 -1.61 -12.04
CA ALA A 128 8.59 -2.66 -12.50
C ALA A 128 9.39 -3.89 -12.91
N VAL A 129 8.73 -5.03 -13.00
CA VAL A 129 9.30 -6.27 -13.52
C VAL A 129 8.40 -6.80 -14.62
N SER A 130 9.01 -7.18 -15.74
CA SER A 130 8.35 -7.95 -16.79
C SER A 130 9.10 -9.25 -17.03
N GLU A 131 8.37 -10.32 -17.25
CA GLU A 131 8.90 -11.64 -17.58
C GLU A 131 8.81 -11.89 -19.09
N PHE A 132 9.87 -12.45 -19.65
CA PHE A 132 9.96 -12.75 -21.08
C PHE A 132 10.36 -14.20 -21.29
N THR A 133 9.84 -14.81 -22.33
CA THR A 133 10.26 -16.11 -22.86
C THR A 133 10.83 -15.92 -24.26
N TYR A 134 11.91 -16.61 -24.57
CA TYR A 134 12.50 -16.60 -25.90
C TYR A 134 11.92 -17.73 -26.77
N SER A 135 11.43 -17.34 -27.94
CA SER A 135 10.99 -18.26 -28.98
C SER A 135 11.38 -17.71 -30.37
N GLY A 136 12.72 -17.61 -30.57
CA GLY A 136 13.28 -16.91 -31.71
C GLY A 136 13.29 -15.39 -31.53
N VAL A 137 12.39 -14.86 -30.72
CA VAL A 137 12.32 -13.48 -30.21
C VAL A 137 11.90 -13.49 -28.76
N TRP A 138 12.29 -12.47 -28.00
CA TRP A 138 11.82 -12.29 -26.64
C TRP A 138 10.38 -11.76 -26.63
N THR A 139 9.47 -12.49 -26.01
CA THR A 139 8.06 -12.13 -25.90
C THR A 139 7.67 -12.00 -24.42
N GLU A 140 7.01 -10.92 -24.05
CA GLU A 140 6.53 -10.73 -22.68
C GLU A 140 5.48 -11.79 -22.33
N THR A 141 5.66 -12.49 -21.21
CA THR A 141 4.82 -13.60 -20.76
C THR A 141 3.99 -13.29 -19.53
N SER A 142 4.17 -12.09 -18.95
CA SER A 142 3.46 -11.65 -17.74
C SER A 142 2.87 -10.26 -17.94
N THR A 143 1.55 -10.17 -17.85
CA THR A 143 0.82 -8.92 -17.66
C THR A 143 0.48 -8.80 -16.18
N SER A 144 1.41 -8.33 -15.36
CA SER A 144 1.15 -8.10 -13.95
C SER A 144 0.67 -6.67 -13.69
N VAL A 145 -0.32 -6.51 -12.83
CA VAL A 145 -0.69 -5.20 -12.29
C VAL A 145 0.23 -4.91 -11.11
N PRO A 146 1.11 -3.91 -11.18
CA PRO A 146 2.02 -3.63 -10.09
C PRO A 146 1.27 -3.06 -8.88
N THR A 147 1.47 -3.69 -7.73
CA THR A 147 1.10 -3.12 -6.44
C THR A 147 2.37 -2.57 -5.80
N THR A 148 2.44 -1.26 -5.61
CA THR A 148 3.61 -0.61 -4.99
C THR A 148 3.42 -0.58 -3.49
N VAL A 149 4.33 -1.22 -2.77
CA VAL A 149 4.44 -1.08 -1.31
C VAL A 149 5.62 -0.14 -1.03
N THR A 150 5.35 1.00 -0.41
CA THR A 150 6.39 1.97 -0.04
C THR A 150 6.81 1.74 1.40
N PHE A 151 8.08 1.47 1.63
CA PHE A 151 8.65 1.43 2.97
C PHE A 151 9.30 2.79 3.28
N ALA A 152 8.87 3.45 4.34
CA ALA A 152 9.53 4.63 4.86
C ALA A 152 10.61 4.20 5.87
N LYS A 153 11.84 4.75 5.73
CA LYS A 153 12.87 4.63 6.75
C LYS A 153 12.61 5.71 7.81
N GLU A 154 12.37 5.33 9.03
CA GLU A 154 12.49 6.25 10.14
C GLU A 154 13.97 6.44 10.54
N ALA A 155 14.30 7.65 11.04
CA ALA A 155 15.68 8.11 11.17
C ALA A 155 16.51 7.41 12.24
N ASP A 156 15.94 6.60 13.11
CA ASP A 156 16.60 5.94 14.21
C ASP A 156 16.28 4.44 14.28
N GLY A 157 17.23 3.64 13.78
CA GLY A 157 17.26 2.20 14.02
C GLY A 157 16.55 1.37 12.97
N ILE A 158 17.05 0.17 12.79
CA ILE A 158 16.42 -0.89 11.98
C ILE A 158 15.16 -1.32 12.73
N SER A 159 14.03 -0.71 12.42
CA SER A 159 12.75 -1.23 12.88
C SER A 159 12.43 -2.50 12.10
N ALA A 160 12.38 -3.61 12.80
CA ALA A 160 11.95 -4.88 12.28
C ALA A 160 10.50 -4.77 11.76
N ASN A 161 10.31 -5.26 10.53
CA ASN A 161 9.05 -5.81 10.01
C ASN A 161 7.77 -5.06 10.38
N THR A 162 7.59 -3.83 9.95
CA THR A 162 6.24 -3.24 9.98
C THR A 162 5.41 -3.88 8.86
N SER A 163 4.79 -5.01 9.12
CA SER A 163 3.82 -5.60 8.21
C SER A 163 2.65 -4.63 8.05
N VAL A 164 2.37 -4.20 6.83
CA VAL A 164 1.19 -3.41 6.51
C VAL A 164 0.08 -4.36 6.12
N TYR A 165 -1.02 -4.35 6.86
CA TYR A 165 -2.20 -5.19 6.61
C TYR A 165 -3.18 -4.54 5.64
N LEU A 166 -3.30 -3.21 5.72
CA LEU A 166 -4.13 -2.40 4.83
C LEU A 166 -3.54 -0.99 4.77
N SER A 167 -3.47 -0.40 3.58
CA SER A 167 -3.04 0.98 3.39
C SER A 167 -3.79 1.57 2.21
N GLU A 168 -4.69 2.52 2.50
CA GLU A 168 -5.55 3.15 1.51
C GLU A 168 -5.61 4.66 1.72
N THR A 169 -5.31 5.39 0.67
CA THR A 169 -5.48 6.85 0.71
C THR A 169 -6.94 7.25 0.60
N PHE A 170 -7.76 6.42 -0.03
CA PHE A 170 -9.14 6.68 -0.46
C PHE A 170 -9.32 7.83 -1.46
N LEU A 171 -8.26 8.45 -1.93
CA LEU A 171 -8.34 9.57 -2.87
C LEU A 171 -8.63 9.06 -4.29
N GLY A 172 -9.92 8.95 -4.61
CA GLY A 172 -10.40 8.42 -5.90
C GLY A 172 -10.34 6.89 -6.00
N SER A 173 -10.14 6.21 -4.89
CA SER A 173 -10.22 4.75 -4.74
C SER A 173 -11.15 4.40 -3.60
N ASP A 174 -11.98 3.38 -3.76
CA ASP A 174 -12.81 2.85 -2.67
C ASP A 174 -12.01 1.94 -1.72
N GLY A 175 -10.76 1.58 -2.08
CA GLY A 175 -9.90 0.70 -1.30
C GLY A 175 -10.47 -0.70 -1.10
N GLY A 176 -11.41 -1.13 -1.95
CA GLY A 176 -12.14 -2.38 -1.81
C GLY A 176 -13.19 -2.36 -0.69
N PHE A 177 -13.48 -1.19 -0.10
CA PHE A 177 -14.55 -1.03 0.89
C PHE A 177 -15.91 -1.13 0.23
N THR A 178 -16.86 -1.77 0.91
CA THR A 178 -18.24 -1.93 0.43
C THR A 178 -19.20 -1.10 1.26
N ILE A 179 -20.14 -0.43 0.60
CA ILE A 179 -21.21 0.33 1.28
C ILE A 179 -22.30 -0.63 1.74
N GLN A 180 -22.72 -0.49 3.01
CA GLN A 180 -23.81 -1.24 3.64
C GLN A 180 -24.83 -0.23 4.19
N ASN A 181 -25.95 -0.10 3.49
CA ASN A 181 -27.02 0.83 3.90
C ASN A 181 -28.03 0.13 4.79
N VAL A 182 -28.15 0.53 6.05
CA VAL A 182 -29.18 0.05 6.95
C VAL A 182 -30.46 0.88 6.77
N SER A 183 -30.30 2.21 6.72
CA SER A 183 -31.39 3.15 6.44
C SER A 183 -30.87 4.37 5.72
N LEU A 184 -31.48 4.74 4.61
CA LEU A 184 -31.11 5.93 3.84
C LEU A 184 -31.98 7.15 4.12
N GLY A 185 -33.06 7.04 4.92
CA GLY A 185 -33.92 8.17 5.23
C GLY A 185 -34.55 8.86 4.01
N GLY A 186 -34.72 8.12 2.90
CA GLY A 186 -35.23 8.65 1.64
C GLY A 186 -34.14 9.22 0.71
N LEU A 187 -32.88 9.18 1.09
CA LEU A 187 -31.75 9.57 0.24
C LEU A 187 -31.37 8.43 -0.72
N SER A 188 -30.74 8.75 -1.82
CA SER A 188 -30.19 7.77 -2.76
C SER A 188 -28.86 7.18 -2.28
N TYR A 189 -28.10 7.89 -1.47
CA TYR A 189 -26.82 7.47 -0.87
C TYR A 189 -26.52 8.32 0.36
N VAL A 190 -25.64 7.83 1.22
CA VAL A 190 -25.02 8.54 2.36
C VAL A 190 -23.52 8.67 2.12
N TRP A 191 -22.86 7.55 1.80
CA TRP A 191 -21.43 7.52 1.51
C TRP A 191 -21.14 7.76 0.02
N SER A 192 -20.10 8.53 -0.24
CA SER A 192 -19.50 8.69 -1.57
C SER A 192 -17.98 8.77 -1.45
N ASN A 193 -17.25 8.28 -2.46
CA ASN A 193 -15.80 8.44 -2.53
C ASN A 193 -15.44 9.56 -3.52
N THR A 194 -14.47 10.38 -3.16
CA THR A 194 -13.98 11.49 -3.98
C THR A 194 -12.45 11.54 -4.01
N ALA A 195 -11.90 12.05 -5.09
CA ALA A 195 -10.45 12.24 -5.23
C ALA A 195 -9.88 13.33 -4.30
N LEU A 196 -10.73 14.16 -3.69
CA LEU A 196 -10.29 15.29 -2.85
C LEU A 196 -10.37 14.98 -1.35
N TYR A 197 -11.40 14.25 -0.94
CA TYR A 197 -11.73 14.09 0.48
C TYR A 197 -11.71 12.64 0.95
N GLY A 198 -11.46 11.69 0.05
CA GLY A 198 -11.58 10.27 0.34
C GLY A 198 -13.04 9.82 0.45
N TRP A 199 -13.35 8.98 1.44
CA TRP A 199 -14.73 8.64 1.77
C TRP A 199 -15.39 9.78 2.53
N LYS A 200 -16.58 10.15 2.06
CA LYS A 200 -17.40 11.21 2.63
C LYS A 200 -18.81 10.72 2.87
N ALA A 201 -19.29 10.88 4.11
CA ALA A 201 -20.67 10.65 4.50
C ALA A 201 -21.39 11.96 4.79
N SER A 202 -22.62 12.09 4.34
CA SER A 202 -23.54 13.16 4.74
C SER A 202 -24.98 12.73 4.48
N ALA A 203 -25.87 13.10 5.38
CA ALA A 203 -27.30 12.90 5.23
C ALA A 203 -28.09 14.24 5.20
N PHE A 204 -27.40 15.36 5.02
CA PHE A 204 -28.04 16.67 4.82
C PHE A 204 -28.39 16.86 3.35
N SER A 205 -29.68 16.99 3.06
CA SER A 205 -30.18 17.20 1.69
C SER A 205 -31.47 18.03 1.72
N ASN A 206 -31.65 18.86 0.70
CA ASN A 206 -32.83 19.72 0.58
C ASN A 206 -33.12 20.54 1.86
N ASN A 207 -32.05 21.08 2.47
CA ASN A 207 -32.11 21.86 3.71
C ASN A 207 -32.74 21.08 4.90
N THR A 208 -32.59 19.76 4.91
CA THR A 208 -33.15 18.88 5.93
C THR A 208 -32.11 17.90 6.42
N ASN A 209 -32.07 17.67 7.74
CA ASN A 209 -31.37 16.54 8.34
C ASN A 209 -32.21 15.29 8.18
N ASN A 210 -31.70 14.30 7.42
CA ASN A 210 -32.37 13.03 7.24
C ASN A 210 -31.82 12.00 8.25
N THR A 211 -32.71 11.21 8.84
CA THR A 211 -32.33 10.14 9.77
C THR A 211 -31.82 8.95 8.97
N THR A 212 -30.53 8.61 9.13
CA THR A 212 -29.88 7.53 8.36
C THR A 212 -28.97 6.68 9.22
N GLU A 213 -28.68 5.47 8.75
CA GLU A 213 -27.57 4.64 9.18
C GLU A 213 -26.96 3.95 7.95
N SER A 214 -25.67 4.18 7.73
CA SER A 214 -24.94 3.60 6.61
C SER A 214 -23.47 3.38 7.00
N TRP A 215 -22.89 2.33 6.48
CA TRP A 215 -21.53 1.88 6.81
C TRP A 215 -20.71 1.72 5.56
N ILE A 216 -19.41 1.85 5.69
CA ILE A 216 -18.44 1.32 4.74
C ILE A 216 -17.59 0.28 5.44
N VAL A 217 -17.41 -0.89 4.83
CA VAL A 217 -16.77 -2.06 5.43
C VAL A 217 -15.58 -2.47 4.59
N SER A 218 -14.44 -2.69 5.23
CA SER A 218 -13.19 -3.11 4.61
C SER A 218 -13.28 -4.50 3.98
N PRO A 219 -12.36 -4.85 3.07
CA PRO A 219 -12.02 -6.24 2.80
C PRO A 219 -11.60 -6.98 4.07
N ALA A 220 -11.53 -8.32 4.00
CA ALA A 220 -11.03 -9.15 5.09
C ALA A 220 -9.54 -8.84 5.35
N ILE A 221 -9.21 -8.58 6.61
CA ILE A 221 -7.85 -8.28 7.08
C ILE A 221 -7.34 -9.47 7.89
N ASN A 222 -6.18 -9.99 7.54
CA ASN A 222 -5.65 -11.22 8.13
C ASN A 222 -4.60 -10.93 9.21
N PHE A 223 -4.98 -11.07 10.47
CA PHE A 223 -4.09 -10.92 11.63
C PHE A 223 -3.54 -12.24 12.18
N LYS A 224 -3.56 -13.34 11.40
CA LYS A 224 -3.08 -14.66 11.88
C LYS A 224 -1.64 -14.64 12.40
N LYS A 225 -0.82 -13.72 11.90
CA LYS A 225 0.59 -13.56 12.32
C LYS A 225 0.85 -12.21 12.97
N ALA A 226 -0.18 -11.44 13.28
CA ALA A 226 -0.07 -10.15 13.92
C ALA A 226 0.43 -10.29 15.36
N VAL A 227 1.23 -9.33 15.80
CA VAL A 227 1.77 -9.24 17.15
C VAL A 227 1.28 -7.98 17.84
N ALA A 228 1.45 -6.83 17.21
CA ALA A 228 1.02 -5.52 17.70
C ALA A 228 0.37 -4.70 16.56
N PRO A 229 -0.73 -5.17 15.95
CA PRO A 229 -1.39 -4.45 14.89
C PRO A 229 -2.07 -3.19 15.42
N VAL A 230 -1.88 -2.10 14.70
CA VAL A 230 -2.48 -0.80 15.01
C VAL A 230 -3.15 -0.22 13.78
N MET A 231 -4.11 0.68 14.01
CA MET A 231 -4.82 1.41 12.97
C MET A 231 -4.70 2.91 13.16
N THR A 232 -4.51 3.65 12.08
CA THR A 232 -4.58 5.11 12.03
C THR A 232 -5.28 5.56 10.76
N PHE A 233 -5.87 6.74 10.78
CA PHE A 233 -6.44 7.42 9.60
C PHE A 233 -6.55 8.91 9.85
N ASP A 234 -6.84 9.68 8.81
CA ASP A 234 -7.14 11.09 8.92
C ASP A 234 -8.66 11.31 8.77
N GLU A 235 -9.21 12.15 9.62
CA GLU A 235 -10.61 12.52 9.56
C GLU A 235 -10.83 14.03 9.61
N ALA A 236 -11.93 14.47 9.03
CA ALA A 236 -12.49 15.80 9.20
C ALA A 236 -14.02 15.70 9.29
N HIS A 237 -14.61 16.51 10.14
CA HIS A 237 -16.07 16.54 10.22
C HIS A 237 -16.61 17.95 10.51
N ARG A 238 -17.88 18.17 10.18
CA ARG A 238 -18.59 19.42 10.52
C ARG A 238 -20.08 19.17 10.74
N TYR A 239 -20.72 20.16 11.35
CA TYR A 239 -22.19 20.23 11.52
C TYR A 239 -22.77 19.23 12.53
N LEU A 240 -22.03 18.93 13.58
CA LEU A 240 -22.49 18.10 14.71
C LEU A 240 -23.48 18.85 15.62
N ASN A 241 -23.66 20.16 15.44
CA ASN A 241 -24.55 20.98 16.23
C ASN A 241 -24.32 20.86 17.75
N GLY A 242 -23.05 20.76 18.16
CA GLY A 242 -22.64 20.61 19.56
C GLY A 242 -22.67 19.18 20.12
N ALA A 243 -23.08 18.20 19.32
CA ALA A 243 -22.99 16.80 19.73
C ALA A 243 -21.55 16.29 19.67
N ALA A 244 -21.21 15.29 20.50
CA ALA A 244 -19.93 14.59 20.37
C ALA A 244 -19.90 13.76 19.07
N PRO A 245 -18.71 13.64 18.40
CA PRO A 245 -18.58 12.84 17.20
C PRO A 245 -19.10 11.38 17.36
N THR A 246 -18.85 10.79 18.50
CA THR A 246 -19.25 9.42 18.84
C THR A 246 -20.77 9.19 18.88
N LYS A 247 -21.58 10.26 18.89
CA LYS A 247 -23.05 10.14 18.75
C LYS A 247 -23.42 9.66 17.33
N TYR A 248 -22.67 10.09 16.32
CA TYR A 248 -23.03 9.89 14.92
C TYR A 248 -22.00 9.05 14.14
N PHE A 249 -20.75 9.02 14.59
CA PHE A 249 -19.66 8.33 13.93
C PHE A 249 -19.11 7.20 14.78
N GLY A 250 -18.92 6.05 14.17
CA GLY A 250 -18.34 4.88 14.82
C GLY A 250 -17.26 4.25 13.97
N VAL A 251 -16.13 3.95 14.59
CA VAL A 251 -15.11 3.06 14.03
C VAL A 251 -15.30 1.70 14.64
N MET A 252 -15.54 0.69 13.82
CA MET A 252 -16.03 -0.61 14.25
C MET A 252 -15.12 -1.72 13.76
N ILE A 253 -15.05 -2.82 14.52
CA ILE A 253 -14.35 -4.04 14.12
C ILE A 253 -15.21 -5.27 14.36
N SER A 254 -15.13 -6.23 13.44
CA SER A 254 -15.84 -7.52 13.53
C SER A 254 -14.91 -8.67 13.16
N THR A 255 -15.15 -9.84 13.75
CA THR A 255 -14.49 -11.11 13.40
C THR A 255 -15.45 -12.11 12.74
N ASP A 256 -16.73 -11.77 12.62
CA ASP A 256 -17.78 -12.64 12.12
C ASP A 256 -18.59 -12.06 10.95
N TYR A 257 -18.16 -10.90 10.41
CA TYR A 257 -18.84 -10.26 9.29
C TYR A 257 -18.89 -11.16 8.04
N LYS A 258 -20.08 -11.27 7.45
CA LYS A 258 -20.39 -12.14 6.29
C LYS A 258 -21.17 -11.41 5.19
N GLY A 259 -21.00 -10.09 5.08
CA GLY A 259 -21.65 -9.29 4.04
C GLY A 259 -22.91 -8.52 4.50
N ASP A 260 -23.29 -8.62 5.77
CA ASP A 260 -24.42 -7.88 6.35
C ASP A 260 -24.04 -7.34 7.74
N VAL A 261 -24.00 -6.02 7.88
CA VAL A 261 -23.62 -5.34 9.13
C VAL A 261 -24.65 -5.55 10.24
N THR A 262 -25.92 -5.82 9.90
CA THR A 262 -27.01 -5.97 10.86
C THR A 262 -27.04 -7.34 11.54
N THR A 263 -26.41 -8.34 10.93
CA THR A 263 -26.34 -9.73 11.41
C THR A 263 -24.99 -10.10 12.00
N SER A 264 -24.04 -9.17 11.98
CA SER A 264 -22.67 -9.36 12.46
C SER A 264 -22.47 -8.70 13.83
N THR A 265 -21.52 -9.23 14.59
CA THR A 265 -21.13 -8.66 15.88
C THR A 265 -20.04 -7.62 15.68
N TRP A 266 -20.28 -6.40 16.13
CA TRP A 266 -19.36 -5.29 16.00
C TRP A 266 -18.92 -4.77 17.36
N THR A 267 -17.61 -4.53 17.50
CA THR A 267 -17.03 -3.84 18.65
C THR A 267 -16.65 -2.43 18.23
N THR A 268 -17.05 -1.44 19.00
CA THR A 268 -16.62 -0.05 18.78
C THR A 268 -15.18 0.12 19.18
N LEU A 269 -14.38 0.72 18.31
CA LEU A 269 -13.01 1.14 18.57
C LEU A 269 -13.02 2.59 19.06
N GLU A 270 -12.27 2.87 20.11
CA GLU A 270 -12.13 4.23 20.62
C GLU A 270 -11.18 5.02 19.72
N VAL A 271 -11.63 6.18 19.26
CA VAL A 271 -10.82 7.11 18.45
C VAL A 271 -10.12 8.07 19.39
N PRO A 272 -8.77 8.07 19.45
CA PRO A 272 -8.03 8.87 20.43
C PRO A 272 -8.21 10.39 20.25
N VAL A 273 -8.25 10.85 19.00
CA VAL A 273 -8.35 12.27 18.67
C VAL A 273 -9.38 12.47 17.56
N TRP A 274 -10.28 13.43 17.75
CA TRP A 274 -11.21 13.91 16.74
C TRP A 274 -10.84 15.33 16.32
N SER A 275 -11.13 15.73 15.09
CA SER A 275 -11.05 17.13 14.66
C SER A 275 -12.00 17.99 15.49
N THR A 276 -11.80 19.29 15.50
CA THR A 276 -12.65 20.20 16.29
C THR A 276 -14.07 20.36 15.71
N GLY A 277 -14.24 20.00 14.44
CA GLY A 277 -15.49 20.22 13.71
C GLY A 277 -15.74 21.68 13.30
N GLU A 278 -14.79 22.58 13.56
CA GLU A 278 -14.90 24.00 13.22
C GLU A 278 -14.37 24.34 11.82
N THR A 279 -13.39 23.55 11.35
CA THR A 279 -12.76 23.69 10.03
C THR A 279 -12.88 22.39 9.24
N TRP A 280 -12.43 22.38 8.00
CA TRP A 280 -12.27 21.17 7.17
C TRP A 280 -10.84 20.62 7.20
N ASP A 281 -10.06 21.02 8.22
CA ASP A 281 -8.71 20.51 8.37
C ASP A 281 -8.77 19.08 8.83
N PHE A 282 -8.11 18.22 8.06
CA PHE A 282 -7.96 16.83 8.43
C PHE A 282 -7.01 16.68 9.62
N VAL A 283 -7.41 15.88 10.59
CA VAL A 283 -6.64 15.55 11.76
C VAL A 283 -6.33 14.05 11.74
N ASN A 284 -5.07 13.69 12.00
CA ASN A 284 -4.73 12.30 12.26
C ASN A 284 -5.28 11.90 13.62
N ILE A 285 -6.01 10.79 13.65
CA ILE A 285 -6.69 10.32 14.87
C ILE A 285 -5.77 9.78 15.95
N GLY A 286 -4.47 9.65 15.69
CA GLY A 286 -3.55 8.86 16.50
C GLY A 286 -3.63 7.38 16.16
N THR A 287 -3.27 6.54 17.12
CA THR A 287 -3.15 5.08 16.93
C THR A 287 -4.22 4.34 17.74
N ILE A 288 -4.91 3.41 17.11
CA ILE A 288 -5.85 2.49 17.75
C ILE A 288 -5.19 1.11 17.84
N ASP A 289 -5.03 0.56 19.03
CA ASP A 289 -4.51 -0.79 19.25
C ASP A 289 -5.52 -1.86 18.82
N LEU A 290 -5.07 -2.79 17.99
CA LEU A 290 -5.85 -3.91 17.50
C LEU A 290 -5.31 -5.27 17.98
N SER A 291 -4.38 -5.31 18.94
CA SER A 291 -3.72 -6.53 19.44
C SER A 291 -4.70 -7.57 20.01
N ALA A 292 -5.87 -7.14 20.52
CA ALA A 292 -6.93 -8.03 20.97
C ALA A 292 -7.49 -8.96 19.85
N TYR A 293 -7.16 -8.65 18.62
CA TYR A 293 -7.60 -9.40 17.43
C TYR A 293 -6.50 -10.25 16.80
N ASN A 294 -5.34 -10.38 17.43
CA ASN A 294 -4.26 -11.25 16.99
C ASN A 294 -4.77 -12.68 16.72
N GLY A 295 -4.26 -13.30 15.66
CA GLY A 295 -4.63 -14.65 15.25
C GLY A 295 -5.96 -14.75 14.50
N LYS A 296 -6.69 -13.66 14.29
CA LYS A 296 -8.02 -13.62 13.68
C LYS A 296 -8.02 -13.03 12.27
N THR A 297 -9.07 -13.29 11.53
CA THR A 297 -9.44 -12.47 10.38
C THR A 297 -10.47 -11.45 10.86
N VAL A 298 -10.26 -10.18 10.50
CA VAL A 298 -11.12 -9.08 10.96
C VAL A 298 -11.62 -8.24 9.78
N TYR A 299 -12.67 -7.48 10.06
CA TYR A 299 -13.21 -6.44 9.18
C TYR A 299 -13.31 -5.16 9.98
N VAL A 300 -12.84 -4.06 9.42
CA VAL A 300 -12.98 -2.72 9.99
C VAL A 300 -14.08 -1.98 9.24
N ALA A 301 -14.87 -1.20 9.94
CA ALA A 301 -15.92 -0.42 9.31
C ALA A 301 -16.01 1.00 9.89
N PHE A 302 -16.43 1.94 9.05
CA PHE A 302 -16.83 3.26 9.44
C PHE A 302 -18.36 3.33 9.40
N LYS A 303 -18.96 3.52 10.56
CA LYS A 303 -20.41 3.67 10.75
C LYS A 303 -20.75 5.14 10.77
N TYR A 304 -21.67 5.54 9.92
CA TYR A 304 -22.30 6.85 9.95
C TYR A 304 -23.77 6.72 10.37
N SER A 305 -24.19 7.59 11.26
CA SER A 305 -25.61 7.77 11.60
C SER A 305 -25.95 9.25 11.65
N SER A 306 -27.22 9.56 11.55
CA SER A 306 -27.77 10.93 11.63
C SER A 306 -29.20 10.88 12.13
N ASP A 307 -29.69 12.02 12.66
CA ASP A 307 -31.06 12.21 13.09
C ASP A 307 -31.56 13.61 12.71
N SER A 308 -32.73 14.01 13.22
CA SER A 308 -33.30 15.35 12.99
C SER A 308 -32.45 16.48 13.58
N ASP A 309 -31.64 16.20 14.60
CA ASP A 309 -30.82 17.20 15.29
C ASP A 309 -29.57 17.54 14.47
N ALA A 310 -28.94 16.50 13.87
CA ALA A 310 -27.77 16.67 13.04
C ALA A 310 -27.64 15.60 11.96
N ALA A 311 -27.33 16.03 10.75
CA ALA A 311 -26.85 15.22 9.64
C ALA A 311 -25.44 15.71 9.25
N ALA A 312 -24.52 15.50 10.18
CA ALA A 312 -23.14 15.96 10.07
C ALA A 312 -22.46 15.40 8.81
N THR A 313 -21.45 16.09 8.33
CA THR A 313 -20.57 15.58 7.28
C THR A 313 -19.32 15.00 7.93
N TRP A 314 -18.94 13.81 7.52
CA TRP A 314 -17.71 13.12 7.96
C TRP A 314 -16.88 12.68 6.77
N GLU A 315 -15.60 12.99 6.79
CA GLU A 315 -14.64 12.68 5.74
C GLU A 315 -13.49 11.85 6.32
N VAL A 316 -13.11 10.77 5.63
CA VAL A 316 -12.08 9.81 6.07
C VAL A 316 -11.12 9.53 4.92
N LYS A 317 -9.81 9.62 5.20
CA LYS A 317 -8.75 9.28 4.25
C LYS A 317 -7.52 8.73 4.95
N ASN A 318 -6.51 8.31 4.17
CA ASN A 318 -5.19 7.86 4.64
C ASN A 318 -5.27 6.77 5.71
N LEU A 319 -6.18 5.80 5.54
CA LEU A 319 -6.28 4.65 6.44
C LEU A 319 -5.05 3.77 6.32
N LYS A 320 -4.44 3.44 7.45
CA LYS A 320 -3.36 2.48 7.55
C LYS A 320 -3.57 1.54 8.72
N ILE A 321 -3.38 0.25 8.48
CA ILE A 321 -3.37 -0.81 9.50
C ILE A 321 -2.05 -1.55 9.34
N TYR A 322 -1.23 -1.56 10.39
CA TYR A 322 0.16 -2.03 10.34
C TYR A 322 0.62 -2.58 11.68
N GLU A 323 1.75 -3.32 11.70
CA GLU A 323 2.43 -3.70 12.95
C GLU A 323 3.14 -2.48 13.53
N GLU A 324 2.88 -2.17 14.78
CA GLU A 324 3.70 -1.23 15.53
C GLU A 324 5.01 -1.92 15.92
N GLY A 325 6.15 -1.29 15.61
CA GLY A 325 7.44 -1.85 16.00
C GLY A 325 7.57 -1.89 17.51
N THR A 326 7.80 -3.05 18.07
CA THR A 326 8.23 -3.16 19.47
C THR A 326 9.65 -2.61 19.56
N GLU A 327 9.83 -1.45 20.19
CA GLU A 327 11.15 -1.05 20.70
C GLU A 327 11.60 -2.09 21.73
N GLU A 328 12.70 -2.82 21.44
CA GLU A 328 13.49 -3.54 22.45
C GLU A 328 14.59 -2.62 23.02
#